data_07482ee2e27fdaf7a3dccc26af81e443
#
_entry.id   07482ee2e27fdaf7a3dccc26af81e443
#
_cell.length_a   1.000
_cell.length_b   1.000
_cell.length_c   1.000
_cell.angle_alpha   90.00
_cell.angle_beta   90.00
_cell.angle_gamma   90.00
#
_symmetry.space_group_name_H-M   'P 1'
#
loop_
_entity.id
_entity.type
_entity.pdbx_description
1 polymer ?
#
loop_
_entity_poly.entity_id
_entity_poly.type
_entity_poly.pdbx_seq_one_letter_code
_entity_poly.pdbx_strand_id
1 'polypeptide(L)'
;MKVKLISYSKPTDSISNDGIDNAQELVAFCARVSNPSNQLNTETSEKLIKYLIKNAHWSPLEMVSACLEIETTRDIARQILRHRSFSFQEFSQRYANPVEDLEFVIREARLQDPKNRQNSISTDNEKIIEEWEQMQSKVIDKATEVYNWAIENGIAKEQARSVLPEGNTVSRIYMNGTLRSWIHSVSYTHLRAHETKANLVCRLLLEK
;
A
#
# COMPACT_ATOMS: atom_id res chain seq x y z
N MET A 1 4.67 5.40 7.24
CA MET A 1 3.78 4.44 6.55
C MET A 1 3.95 3.08 7.18
N LYS A 2 2.84 2.41 7.51
CA LYS A 2 2.84 1.03 8.05
C LYS A 2 2.12 0.14 7.03
N VAL A 3 2.60 -1.10 6.83
CA VAL A 3 1.99 -2.08 5.91
C VAL A 3 1.89 -3.42 6.61
N LYS A 4 0.72 -4.08 6.48
CA LYS A 4 0.44 -5.38 7.09
C LYS A 4 -0.25 -6.28 6.07
N LEU A 5 0.20 -7.52 5.93
CA LEU A 5 -0.50 -8.53 5.14
C LEU A 5 -1.74 -9.01 5.94
N ILE A 6 -2.91 -8.90 5.33
CA ILE A 6 -4.20 -9.29 5.93
C ILE A 6 -4.61 -10.68 5.48
N SER A 7 -4.54 -10.93 4.16
CA SER A 7 -4.89 -12.22 3.59
C SER A 7 -4.18 -12.44 2.26
N TYR A 8 -4.08 -13.69 1.86
CA TYR A 8 -3.61 -14.09 0.54
C TYR A 8 -4.25 -15.42 0.13
N SER A 9 -4.25 -15.71 -1.18
CA SER A 9 -4.76 -16.98 -1.70
C SER A 9 -3.91 -18.16 -1.21
N LYS A 10 -4.57 -19.18 -0.71
CA LYS A 10 -3.99 -20.47 -0.34
C LYS A 10 -4.65 -21.58 -1.14
N PRO A 11 -3.95 -22.68 -1.42
CA PRO A 11 -4.56 -23.89 -1.93
C PRO A 11 -5.70 -24.36 -1.00
N THR A 12 -6.71 -25.00 -1.58
CA THR A 12 -7.72 -25.73 -0.78
C THR A 12 -7.14 -27.05 -0.29
N ASP A 13 -7.78 -27.66 0.72
CA ASP A 13 -7.31 -28.94 1.31
C ASP A 13 -7.15 -30.04 0.24
N SER A 14 -8.02 -30.08 -0.77
CA SER A 14 -7.91 -31.04 -1.86
C SER A 14 -6.61 -30.88 -2.68
N ILE A 15 -6.19 -29.66 -2.93
CA ILE A 15 -4.97 -29.35 -3.69
C ILE A 15 -3.72 -29.46 -2.80
N SER A 16 -3.84 -29.12 -1.50
CA SER A 16 -2.76 -29.32 -0.52
C SER A 16 -2.45 -30.82 -0.33
N ASN A 17 -3.46 -31.70 -0.35
CA ASN A 17 -3.25 -33.15 -0.29
C ASN A 17 -2.49 -33.69 -1.52
N ASP A 18 -2.51 -32.96 -2.64
CA ASP A 18 -1.71 -33.24 -3.83
C ASP A 18 -0.30 -32.60 -3.78
N GLY A 19 0.08 -31.98 -2.67
CA GLY A 19 1.41 -31.41 -2.42
C GLY A 19 1.61 -29.97 -2.89
N ILE A 20 0.52 -29.20 -3.07
CA ILE A 20 0.55 -27.76 -3.38
C ILE A 20 0.20 -26.97 -2.13
N ASP A 21 1.19 -26.41 -1.41
CA ASP A 21 1.00 -25.89 -0.06
C ASP A 21 1.05 -24.37 0.07
N ASN A 22 1.56 -23.69 -0.95
CA ASN A 22 1.76 -22.24 -0.87
C ASN A 22 1.39 -21.51 -2.17
N ALA A 23 1.41 -20.18 -2.11
CA ALA A 23 1.01 -19.32 -3.21
C ALA A 23 1.91 -19.47 -4.46
N GLN A 24 3.19 -19.74 -4.29
CA GLN A 24 4.13 -19.94 -5.43
C GLN A 24 3.82 -21.22 -6.16
N GLU A 25 3.62 -22.29 -5.43
CA GLU A 25 3.25 -23.60 -5.99
C GLU A 25 1.88 -23.53 -6.68
N LEU A 26 0.91 -22.79 -6.09
CA LEU A 26 -0.39 -22.57 -6.71
C LEU A 26 -0.28 -21.82 -8.05
N VAL A 27 0.55 -20.79 -8.15
CA VAL A 27 0.83 -20.11 -9.43
C VAL A 27 1.43 -21.08 -10.44
N ALA A 28 2.41 -21.88 -10.02
CA ALA A 28 3.07 -22.84 -10.89
C ALA A 28 2.13 -23.96 -11.35
N PHE A 29 1.29 -24.46 -10.45
CA PHE A 29 0.23 -25.43 -10.74
C PHE A 29 -0.73 -24.90 -11.82
N CYS A 30 -1.25 -23.67 -11.64
CA CYS A 30 -2.12 -23.04 -12.62
C CYS A 30 -1.43 -22.80 -13.97
N ALA A 31 -0.16 -22.39 -13.95
CA ALA A 31 0.63 -22.19 -15.16
C ALA A 31 0.82 -23.47 -15.98
N ARG A 32 0.82 -24.64 -15.32
CA ARG A 32 1.01 -25.96 -15.95
C ARG A 32 -0.29 -26.63 -16.38
N VAL A 33 -1.41 -25.91 -16.42
CA VAL A 33 -2.71 -26.48 -16.84
C VAL A 33 -2.68 -27.23 -18.15
N SER A 34 -1.82 -26.85 -19.10
CA SER A 34 -1.63 -27.51 -20.39
C SER A 34 -0.54 -28.60 -20.37
N ASN A 35 0.01 -28.93 -19.20
CA ASN A 35 1.00 -30.00 -19.02
C ASN A 35 0.63 -30.87 -17.80
N PRO A 36 -0.42 -31.69 -17.89
CA PRO A 36 -0.95 -32.47 -16.77
C PRO A 36 0.07 -33.39 -16.09
N SER A 37 0.97 -34.00 -16.86
CA SER A 37 1.99 -34.90 -16.32
C SER A 37 3.04 -34.20 -15.41
N ASN A 38 3.17 -32.89 -15.52
CA ASN A 38 4.11 -32.08 -14.72
C ASN A 38 3.41 -31.04 -13.84
N GLN A 39 2.08 -31.09 -13.74
CA GLN A 39 1.29 -30.05 -13.06
C GLN A 39 1.56 -30.01 -11.57
N LEU A 40 1.76 -31.15 -10.93
CA LEU A 40 2.04 -31.30 -9.49
C LEU A 40 3.52 -31.14 -9.12
N ASN A 41 4.40 -30.82 -10.06
CA ASN A 41 5.82 -30.64 -9.78
C ASN A 41 6.06 -29.32 -9.04
N THR A 42 6.44 -29.38 -7.77
CA THR A 42 6.75 -28.21 -6.93
C THR A 42 8.21 -27.80 -6.97
N GLU A 43 9.15 -28.72 -7.28
CA GLU A 43 10.61 -28.48 -7.25
C GLU A 43 11.07 -27.36 -8.18
N THR A 44 10.36 -27.16 -9.28
CA THR A 44 10.71 -26.13 -10.28
C THR A 44 9.79 -24.92 -10.26
N SER A 45 8.95 -24.75 -9.24
CA SER A 45 7.96 -23.66 -9.15
C SER A 45 8.61 -22.28 -9.16
N GLU A 46 9.66 -22.06 -8.40
CA GLU A 46 10.39 -20.78 -8.37
C GLU A 46 11.02 -20.43 -9.73
N LYS A 47 11.65 -21.43 -10.37
CA LYS A 47 12.26 -21.27 -11.70
C LYS A 47 11.20 -20.91 -12.75
N LEU A 48 10.03 -21.55 -12.68
CA LEU A 48 8.91 -21.27 -13.58
C LEU A 48 8.38 -19.84 -13.36
N ILE A 49 8.18 -19.40 -12.13
CA ILE A 49 7.72 -18.03 -11.84
C ILE A 49 8.70 -16.98 -12.39
N LYS A 50 10.01 -17.18 -12.17
CA LYS A 50 11.03 -16.30 -12.75
C LYS A 50 10.96 -16.25 -14.28
N TYR A 51 10.73 -17.41 -14.93
CA TYR A 51 10.55 -17.50 -16.37
C TYR A 51 9.28 -16.74 -16.83
N LEU A 52 8.14 -16.93 -16.14
CA LEU A 52 6.88 -16.25 -16.46
C LEU A 52 7.03 -14.73 -16.41
N ILE A 53 7.64 -14.21 -15.34
CA ILE A 53 7.89 -12.78 -15.16
C ILE A 53 8.82 -12.25 -16.26
N LYS A 54 9.94 -12.93 -16.51
CA LYS A 54 10.93 -12.54 -17.52
C LYS A 54 10.34 -12.46 -18.94
N ASN A 55 9.42 -13.38 -19.26
CA ASN A 55 8.80 -13.46 -20.59
C ASN A 55 7.43 -12.78 -20.67
N ALA A 56 7.06 -11.99 -19.65
CA ALA A 56 5.79 -11.27 -19.57
C ALA A 56 4.54 -12.17 -19.69
N HIS A 57 4.61 -13.39 -19.21
CA HIS A 57 3.48 -14.32 -19.14
C HIS A 57 2.71 -14.10 -17.83
N TRP A 58 1.84 -13.11 -17.80
CA TRP A 58 1.23 -12.59 -16.58
C TRP A 58 0.02 -13.38 -16.08
N SER A 59 -0.71 -14.08 -16.95
CA SER A 59 -1.98 -14.71 -16.60
C SER A 59 -1.92 -15.68 -15.41
N PRO A 60 -0.88 -16.52 -15.21
CA PRO A 60 -0.83 -17.39 -14.04
C PRO A 60 -0.71 -16.61 -12.71
N LEU A 61 -0.10 -15.43 -12.75
CA LEU A 61 0.04 -14.54 -11.59
C LEU A 61 -1.27 -13.82 -11.20
N GLU A 62 -2.30 -13.95 -12.03
CA GLU A 62 -3.65 -13.46 -11.71
C GLU A 62 -4.46 -14.48 -10.90
N MET A 63 -4.01 -15.73 -10.82
CA MET A 63 -4.70 -16.79 -10.08
C MET A 63 -4.49 -16.71 -8.56
N VAL A 64 -3.56 -15.86 -8.10
CA VAL A 64 -3.26 -15.63 -6.69
C VAL A 64 -3.42 -14.15 -6.36
N SER A 65 -4.08 -13.84 -5.27
CA SER A 65 -4.27 -12.47 -4.77
C SER A 65 -3.74 -12.30 -3.35
N ALA A 66 -3.50 -11.05 -2.98
CA ALA A 66 -3.16 -10.66 -1.61
C ALA A 66 -3.85 -9.35 -1.25
N CYS A 67 -4.28 -9.25 0.02
CA CYS A 67 -4.86 -8.06 0.62
C CYS A 67 -3.89 -7.49 1.66
N LEU A 68 -3.57 -6.21 1.53
CA LEU A 68 -2.75 -5.47 2.47
C LEU A 68 -3.55 -4.39 3.17
N GLU A 69 -3.26 -4.17 4.45
CA GLU A 69 -3.58 -2.96 5.17
C GLU A 69 -2.42 -1.98 5.02
N ILE A 70 -2.72 -0.74 4.64
CA ILE A 70 -1.74 0.32 4.44
C ILE A 70 -2.19 1.53 5.27
N GLU A 71 -1.38 1.93 6.26
CA GLU A 71 -1.53 3.20 6.96
C GLU A 71 -0.56 4.21 6.38
N THR A 72 -1.09 5.30 5.86
CA THR A 72 -0.32 6.39 5.25
C THR A 72 -1.09 7.70 5.35
N THR A 73 -0.51 8.82 4.92
CA THR A 73 -1.23 10.09 4.87
C THR A 73 -2.26 10.13 3.74
N ARG A 74 -3.30 10.92 3.88
CA ARG A 74 -4.42 10.97 2.92
C ARG A 74 -4.01 11.39 1.52
N ASP A 75 -3.05 12.30 1.39
CA ASP A 75 -2.51 12.72 0.09
C ASP A 75 -1.88 11.55 -0.67
N ILE A 76 -1.15 10.68 0.04
CA ILE A 76 -0.56 9.44 -0.52
C ILE A 76 -1.64 8.41 -0.77
N ALA A 77 -2.58 8.24 0.17
CA ALA A 77 -3.72 7.35 0.02
C ALA A 77 -4.48 7.62 -1.29
N ARG A 78 -4.72 8.89 -1.60
CA ARG A 78 -5.39 9.29 -2.84
C ARG A 78 -4.60 8.95 -4.11
N GLN A 79 -3.28 8.91 -4.05
CA GLN A 79 -2.46 8.45 -5.16
C GLN A 79 -2.56 6.93 -5.33
N ILE A 80 -2.56 6.18 -4.23
CA ILE A 80 -2.73 4.72 -4.23
C ILE A 80 -4.08 4.33 -4.83
N LEU A 81 -5.16 5.02 -4.45
CA LEU A 81 -6.52 4.77 -4.96
C LEU A 81 -6.70 4.96 -6.48
N ARG A 82 -5.73 5.54 -7.19
CA ARG A 82 -5.75 5.66 -8.66
C ARG A 82 -5.44 4.35 -9.39
N HIS A 83 -4.92 3.35 -8.71
CA HIS A 83 -4.60 2.05 -9.31
C HIS A 83 -5.87 1.24 -9.60
N ARG A 84 -6.28 1.20 -10.87
CA ARG A 84 -7.53 0.56 -11.29
C ARG A 84 -7.51 -0.98 -11.24
N SER A 85 -6.33 -1.60 -11.12
CA SER A 85 -6.17 -3.04 -11.05
C SER A 85 -6.32 -3.62 -9.64
N PHE A 86 -6.75 -2.81 -8.68
CA PHE A 86 -6.95 -3.20 -7.30
C PHE A 86 -8.36 -2.85 -6.82
N SER A 87 -8.79 -3.57 -5.79
CA SER A 87 -9.98 -3.22 -5.00
C SER A 87 -9.55 -2.57 -3.70
N PHE A 88 -10.31 -1.57 -3.26
CA PHE A 88 -9.97 -0.78 -2.08
C PHE A 88 -11.12 -0.66 -1.10
N GLN A 89 -10.75 -0.58 0.18
CA GLN A 89 -11.61 -0.13 1.26
C GLN A 89 -10.83 0.89 2.09
N GLU A 90 -11.28 2.14 2.12
CA GLU A 90 -10.62 3.22 2.85
C GLU A 90 -11.37 3.61 4.11
N PHE A 91 -10.65 3.99 5.17
CA PHE A 91 -11.21 4.59 6.38
C PHE A 91 -12.05 5.83 6.04
N SER A 92 -13.32 5.79 6.44
CA SER A 92 -14.27 6.84 6.10
C SER A 92 -14.37 7.89 7.21
N GLN A 93 -13.87 9.08 6.96
CA GLN A 93 -14.04 10.26 7.84
C GLN A 93 -15.47 10.80 7.90
N ARG A 94 -16.42 10.19 7.19
CA ARG A 94 -17.85 10.51 7.32
C ARG A 94 -18.51 9.74 8.47
N TYR A 95 -17.98 8.55 8.80
CA TYR A 95 -18.50 7.68 9.84
C TYR A 95 -17.67 7.73 11.11
N ALA A 96 -16.36 7.68 11.01
CA ALA A 96 -15.43 7.66 12.12
C ALA A 96 -14.82 9.05 12.38
N ASN A 97 -14.26 9.25 13.58
CA ASN A 97 -13.56 10.47 13.94
C ASN A 97 -12.05 10.29 13.68
N PRO A 98 -11.49 10.92 12.64
CA PRO A 98 -10.06 10.72 12.33
C PRO A 98 -9.11 11.32 13.37
N VAL A 99 -9.58 12.26 14.20
CA VAL A 99 -8.79 12.88 15.28
C VAL A 99 -8.65 11.93 16.48
N GLU A 100 -9.67 11.13 16.75
CA GLU A 100 -9.68 10.15 17.85
C GLU A 100 -9.16 8.78 17.41
N ASP A 101 -9.51 8.34 16.19
CA ASP A 101 -9.29 6.98 15.70
C ASP A 101 -7.96 6.80 14.96
N LEU A 102 -7.33 7.91 14.51
CA LEU A 102 -6.09 7.92 13.74
C LEU A 102 -5.14 8.99 14.25
N GLU A 103 -3.87 8.83 13.91
CA GLU A 103 -2.82 9.78 14.29
C GLU A 103 -2.60 10.84 13.22
N PHE A 104 -1.94 11.95 13.58
CA PHE A 104 -1.32 12.86 12.63
C PHE A 104 0.16 12.53 12.47
N VAL A 105 0.71 12.81 11.30
CA VAL A 105 2.11 12.58 10.97
C VAL A 105 2.81 13.89 10.66
N ILE A 106 3.91 14.16 11.35
CA ILE A 106 4.85 15.21 10.99
C ILE A 106 5.69 14.74 9.82
N ARG A 107 5.76 15.53 8.76
CA ARG A 107 6.52 15.23 7.56
C ARG A 107 7.96 15.71 7.71
N GLU A 108 8.90 14.89 7.27
CA GLU A 108 10.33 15.23 7.19
C GLU A 108 10.55 16.52 6.41
N ALA A 109 11.48 17.37 6.88
CA ALA A 109 11.93 18.53 6.14
C ALA A 109 12.78 18.09 4.93
N ARG A 110 12.34 18.42 3.73
CA ARG A 110 13.06 18.15 2.49
C ARG A 110 13.06 19.40 1.62
N LEU A 111 14.22 19.74 1.07
CA LEU A 111 14.36 20.92 0.22
C LEU A 111 13.96 20.60 -1.22
N GLN A 112 13.55 21.62 -1.98
CA GLN A 112 13.30 21.48 -3.41
C GLN A 112 14.59 21.17 -4.15
N ASP A 113 14.58 20.13 -4.97
CA ASP A 113 15.66 19.85 -5.89
C ASP A 113 15.73 20.96 -6.97
N PRO A 114 16.86 21.69 -7.10
CA PRO A 114 16.99 22.78 -8.06
C PRO A 114 17.02 22.31 -9.53
N LYS A 115 17.32 21.05 -9.79
CA LYS A 115 17.43 20.46 -11.13
C LYS A 115 16.16 19.72 -11.55
N ASN A 116 15.47 19.12 -10.61
CA ASN A 116 14.27 18.33 -10.88
C ASN A 116 13.10 18.80 -9.99
N ARG A 117 12.13 19.47 -10.59
CA ARG A 117 10.96 20.03 -9.89
C ARG A 117 10.07 18.97 -9.22
N GLN A 118 10.18 17.71 -9.62
CA GLN A 118 9.42 16.60 -9.05
C GLN A 118 10.15 15.88 -7.90
N ASN A 119 11.40 16.25 -7.66
CA ASN A 119 12.25 15.64 -6.66
C ASN A 119 12.45 16.56 -5.45
N SER A 120 12.78 15.96 -4.32
CA SER A 120 13.20 16.66 -3.11
C SER A 120 14.49 16.04 -2.58
N ILE A 121 15.31 16.84 -1.94
CA ILE A 121 16.58 16.44 -1.35
C ILE A 121 16.52 16.57 0.17
N SER A 122 17.19 15.67 0.88
CA SER A 122 17.31 15.75 2.35
C SER A 122 18.08 17.00 2.75
N THR A 123 17.86 17.47 3.97
CA THR A 123 18.60 18.58 4.56
C THR A 123 19.08 18.18 5.96
N ASP A 124 20.28 18.59 6.31
CA ASP A 124 20.88 18.45 7.64
C ASP A 124 20.83 19.76 8.42
N ASN A 125 20.09 20.78 7.93
CA ASN A 125 19.92 22.05 8.61
C ASN A 125 18.90 21.89 9.76
N GLU A 126 19.43 21.66 10.96
CA GLU A 126 18.65 21.44 12.18
C GLU A 126 17.61 22.55 12.41
N LYS A 127 17.96 23.81 12.17
CA LYS A 127 17.04 24.92 12.34
C LYS A 127 15.81 24.81 11.43
N ILE A 128 16.03 24.47 10.16
CA ILE A 128 14.93 24.29 9.18
C ILE A 128 14.07 23.09 9.58
N ILE A 129 14.69 21.99 10.05
CA ILE A 129 14.00 20.79 10.50
C ILE A 129 13.09 21.12 11.68
N GLU A 130 13.63 21.74 12.74
CA GLU A 130 12.86 22.13 13.93
C GLU A 130 11.74 23.12 13.62
N GLU A 131 12.02 24.17 12.86
CA GLU A 131 11.01 25.17 12.48
C GLU A 131 9.88 24.52 11.64
N TRP A 132 10.23 23.60 10.72
CA TRP A 132 9.24 22.88 9.91
C TRP A 132 8.34 21.97 10.75
N GLU A 133 8.89 21.24 11.72
CA GLU A 133 8.13 20.40 12.66
C GLU A 133 7.17 21.26 13.50
N GLN A 134 7.67 22.38 14.07
CA GLN A 134 6.85 23.30 14.86
C GLN A 134 5.70 23.92 14.05
N MET A 135 5.96 24.28 12.78
CA MET A 135 4.91 24.86 11.92
C MET A 135 3.84 23.84 11.58
N GLN A 136 4.21 22.59 11.31
CA GLN A 136 3.23 21.52 11.10
C GLN A 136 2.41 21.24 12.36
N SER A 137 3.05 21.19 13.54
CA SER A 137 2.34 21.00 14.82
C SER A 137 1.29 22.08 15.04
N LYS A 138 1.61 23.35 14.81
CA LYS A 138 0.64 24.46 14.91
C LYS A 138 -0.57 24.29 13.97
N VAL A 139 -0.35 23.79 12.75
CA VAL A 139 -1.44 23.51 11.80
C VAL A 139 -2.30 22.36 12.30
N ILE A 140 -1.70 21.29 12.79
CA ILE A 140 -2.41 20.12 13.32
C ILE A 140 -3.24 20.50 14.54
N ASP A 141 -2.66 21.24 15.50
CA ASP A 141 -3.33 21.69 16.72
C ASP A 141 -4.55 22.56 16.39
N LYS A 142 -4.37 23.50 15.44
CA LYS A 142 -5.47 24.38 15.03
C LYS A 142 -6.56 23.64 14.26
N ALA A 143 -6.18 22.71 13.40
CA ALA A 143 -7.14 21.88 12.66
C ALA A 143 -7.94 20.98 13.62
N THR A 144 -7.28 20.40 14.62
CA THR A 144 -7.91 19.59 15.67
C THR A 144 -8.89 20.41 16.51
N GLU A 145 -8.49 21.60 16.95
CA GLU A 145 -9.36 22.53 17.68
C GLU A 145 -10.64 22.85 16.89
N VAL A 146 -10.48 23.23 15.63
CA VAL A 146 -11.62 23.61 14.77
C VAL A 146 -12.50 22.42 14.45
N TYR A 147 -11.91 21.24 14.22
CA TYR A 147 -12.66 20.01 13.99
C TYR A 147 -13.51 19.64 15.20
N ASN A 148 -12.91 19.63 16.40
CA ASN A 148 -13.62 19.30 17.64
C ASN A 148 -14.74 20.30 17.92
N TRP A 149 -14.46 21.59 17.77
CA TRP A 149 -15.48 22.63 17.89
C TRP A 149 -16.65 22.38 16.92
N ALA A 150 -16.37 21.99 15.68
CA ALA A 150 -17.42 21.71 14.69
C ALA A 150 -18.30 20.51 15.13
N ILE A 151 -17.69 19.44 15.63
CA ILE A 151 -18.42 18.27 16.12
C ILE A 151 -19.27 18.62 17.34
N GLU A 152 -18.74 19.34 18.33
CA GLU A 152 -19.45 19.79 19.53
C GLU A 152 -20.65 20.69 19.22
N ASN A 153 -20.57 21.46 18.13
CA ASN A 153 -21.66 22.31 17.64
C ASN A 153 -22.61 21.63 16.65
N GLY A 154 -22.52 20.30 16.51
CA GLY A 154 -23.44 19.52 15.68
C GLY A 154 -23.19 19.61 14.18
N ILE A 155 -22.05 20.12 13.74
CA ILE A 155 -21.68 20.12 12.31
C ILE A 155 -21.37 18.68 11.91
N ALA A 156 -21.96 18.22 10.80
CA ALA A 156 -21.75 16.86 10.30
C ALA A 156 -20.28 16.57 10.02
N LYS A 157 -19.80 15.37 10.40
CA LYS A 157 -18.41 14.89 10.15
C LYS A 157 -17.97 15.10 8.69
N GLU A 158 -18.90 14.97 7.76
CA GLU A 158 -18.67 15.21 6.33
C GLU A 158 -18.17 16.64 6.05
N GLN A 159 -18.66 17.63 6.78
CA GLN A 159 -18.25 19.02 6.65
C GLN A 159 -17.05 19.33 7.55
N ALA A 160 -17.09 18.89 8.80
CA ALA A 160 -16.02 19.11 9.77
C ALA A 160 -14.63 18.66 9.27
N ARG A 161 -14.56 17.52 8.59
CA ARG A 161 -13.31 16.99 8.02
C ARG A 161 -12.62 17.91 6.99
N SER A 162 -13.31 18.94 6.47
CA SER A 162 -12.74 19.85 5.47
C SER A 162 -11.56 20.67 5.99
N VAL A 163 -11.45 20.84 7.32
CA VAL A 163 -10.35 21.58 7.95
C VAL A 163 -9.10 20.74 8.22
N LEU A 164 -9.18 19.42 8.04
CA LEU A 164 -8.07 18.51 8.32
C LEU A 164 -7.02 18.53 7.20
N PRO A 165 -5.71 18.71 7.54
CA PRO A 165 -4.64 18.76 6.55
C PRO A 165 -4.40 17.37 5.92
N GLU A 166 -4.63 17.20 4.63
CA GLU A 166 -4.50 15.90 3.94
C GLU A 166 -3.07 15.32 4.02
N GLY A 167 -2.05 16.19 4.00
CA GLY A 167 -0.64 15.78 4.08
C GLY A 167 -0.18 15.27 5.45
N ASN A 168 -0.92 15.57 6.51
CA ASN A 168 -0.58 15.17 7.89
C ASN A 168 -1.60 14.18 8.47
N THR A 169 -2.84 14.16 7.96
CA THR A 169 -3.88 13.25 8.46
C THR A 169 -3.63 11.83 7.94
N VAL A 170 -3.53 10.87 8.83
CA VAL A 170 -3.41 9.46 8.47
C VAL A 170 -4.71 8.93 7.88
N SER A 171 -4.62 8.01 6.96
CA SER A 171 -5.70 7.15 6.47
C SER A 171 -5.27 5.70 6.52
N ARG A 172 -6.24 4.79 6.64
CA ARG A 172 -6.05 3.34 6.59
C ARG A 172 -6.78 2.81 5.37
N ILE A 173 -6.08 2.04 4.54
CA ILE A 173 -6.61 1.46 3.32
C ILE A 173 -6.38 -0.04 3.35
N TYR A 174 -7.41 -0.82 3.04
CA TYR A 174 -7.24 -2.20 2.59
C TYR A 174 -7.15 -2.18 1.06
N MET A 175 -6.09 -2.77 0.54
CA MET A 175 -5.79 -2.84 -0.88
C MET A 175 -5.64 -4.30 -1.28
N ASN A 176 -6.54 -4.80 -2.13
CA ASN A 176 -6.54 -6.18 -2.59
C ASN A 176 -6.31 -6.25 -4.10
N GLY A 177 -5.42 -7.14 -4.52
CA GLY A 177 -5.15 -7.36 -5.93
C GLY A 177 -4.40 -8.66 -6.19
N THR A 178 -4.32 -9.03 -7.47
CA THR A 178 -3.56 -10.20 -7.92
C THR A 178 -2.06 -9.96 -7.82
N LEU A 179 -1.25 -11.02 -7.77
CA LEU A 179 0.22 -10.89 -7.81
C LEU A 179 0.71 -10.12 -9.04
N ARG A 180 0.05 -10.29 -10.18
CA ARG A 180 0.32 -9.46 -11.36
C ARG A 180 0.16 -7.97 -11.07
N SER A 181 -0.96 -7.58 -10.46
CA SER A 181 -1.22 -6.18 -10.10
C SER A 181 -0.16 -5.63 -9.16
N TRP A 182 0.24 -6.40 -8.15
CA TRP A 182 1.28 -6.01 -7.19
C TRP A 182 2.63 -5.81 -7.87
N ILE A 183 3.07 -6.73 -8.74
CA ILE A 183 4.33 -6.61 -9.50
C ILE A 183 4.31 -5.36 -10.38
N HIS A 184 3.20 -5.11 -11.09
CA HIS A 184 3.09 -3.94 -11.96
C HIS A 184 3.04 -2.62 -11.16
N SER A 185 2.40 -2.59 -9.97
CA SER A 185 2.34 -1.37 -9.15
C SER A 185 3.72 -0.90 -8.71
N VAL A 186 4.67 -1.82 -8.47
CA VAL A 186 6.05 -1.52 -8.10
C VAL A 186 6.85 -0.94 -9.27
N SER A 187 6.53 -1.33 -10.51
CA SER A 187 7.24 -0.85 -11.70
C SER A 187 6.81 0.54 -12.17
N TYR A 188 5.70 1.09 -11.66
CA TYR A 188 5.27 2.44 -12.01
C TYR A 188 6.03 3.51 -11.20
N THR A 189 6.62 4.47 -11.90
CA THR A 189 7.44 5.57 -11.34
C THR A 189 6.75 6.44 -10.30
N HIS A 190 5.43 6.44 -10.25
CA HIS A 190 4.65 7.20 -9.26
C HIS A 190 4.73 6.66 -7.82
N LEU A 191 5.13 5.39 -7.64
CA LEU A 191 5.36 4.79 -6.33
C LEU A 191 6.84 4.82 -5.91
N ARG A 192 7.75 5.23 -6.79
CA ARG A 192 9.21 5.24 -6.51
C ARG A 192 9.61 6.16 -5.36
N ALA A 193 8.90 7.22 -5.11
CA ALA A 193 9.16 8.08 -3.94
C ALA A 193 8.89 7.38 -2.58
N HIS A 194 8.25 6.20 -2.58
CA HIS A 194 7.91 5.43 -1.39
C HIS A 194 8.33 3.95 -1.51
N GLU A 195 9.34 3.67 -2.31
CA GLU A 195 9.77 2.35 -2.80
C GLU A 195 10.13 1.32 -1.73
N THR A 196 10.51 1.73 -0.53
CA THR A 196 11.09 0.83 0.47
C THR A 196 10.13 -0.24 1.00
N LYS A 197 8.80 -0.08 0.84
CA LYS A 197 7.81 -1.00 1.40
C LYS A 197 6.97 -1.79 0.39
N ALA A 198 6.80 -1.31 -0.84
CA ALA A 198 6.17 -2.09 -1.90
C ALA A 198 7.08 -3.26 -2.35
N ASN A 199 8.40 -3.06 -2.36
CA ASN A 199 9.38 -4.13 -2.52
C ASN A 199 9.29 -5.19 -1.41
N LEU A 200 8.89 -4.80 -0.18
CA LEU A 200 8.69 -5.73 0.94
C LEU A 200 7.52 -6.69 0.67
N VAL A 201 6.47 -6.24 -0.02
CA VAL A 201 5.31 -7.07 -0.32
C VAL A 201 5.64 -8.16 -1.34
N CYS A 202 6.34 -7.82 -2.41
CA CYS A 202 6.83 -8.83 -3.36
C CYS A 202 7.80 -9.80 -2.69
N ARG A 203 8.70 -9.33 -1.81
CA ARG A 203 9.59 -10.18 -1.03
C ARG A 203 8.82 -11.07 -0.04
N LEU A 204 7.90 -10.52 0.75
CA LEU A 204 7.10 -11.30 1.71
C LEU A 204 6.24 -12.39 1.07
N LEU A 205 5.84 -12.22 -0.18
CA LEU A 205 5.06 -13.21 -0.92
C LEU A 205 5.91 -14.17 -1.74
N LEU A 206 7.17 -13.82 -2.04
CA LEU A 206 8.06 -14.62 -2.89
C LEU A 206 9.25 -15.25 -2.14
N GLU A 207 9.52 -14.83 -0.91
CA GLU A 207 10.67 -15.29 -0.10
C GLU A 207 10.26 -16.08 1.17
N LYS A 208 8.99 -16.47 1.29
CA LYS A 208 8.51 -17.47 2.25
C LYS A 208 8.18 -18.74 1.48
#